data_9ca0ceffc14469e36caebcb25943c1fa
#
_entry.id   9ca0ceffc14469e36caebcb25943c1fa
#
_cell.length_a   1.000
_cell.length_b   1.000
_cell.length_c   1.000
_cell.angle_alpha   90.00
_cell.angle_beta   90.00
_cell.angle_gamma   90.00
#
_symmetry.space_group_name_H-M   'P 1'
#
loop_
_entity.id
_entity.type
_entity.pdbx_description
1 polymer ?
#
loop_
_entity_poly.entity_id
_entity_poly.type
_entity_poly.pdbx_seq_one_letter_code
_entity_poly.pdbx_strand_id
1 'polypeptide(L)'
;MSESNLVDRAAIHDLFTRYCCALDNGEVEAVVDCFTVDAILKSPVIDISGHDEIRAFAGRFAAQRAAGTQFRHVVSNIAVTITGNRAVASAYLLVLISKDGNHRSLPPGRYVCELIKEDSGQWRLSRSTVSHDHDYPLDGIGC
;
A
#
# COMPACT_ATOMS: atom_id res chain seq x y z
N MET A 1 -13.59 -14.41 -19.44
CA MET A 1 -13.06 -14.33 -18.05
C MET A 1 -13.83 -15.33 -17.21
N SER A 2 -13.15 -16.20 -16.48
CA SER A 2 -13.81 -17.18 -15.62
C SER A 2 -14.37 -16.50 -14.37
N GLU A 3 -15.36 -17.13 -13.75
CA GLU A 3 -15.95 -16.65 -12.49
C GLU A 3 -14.90 -16.55 -11.37
N SER A 4 -14.02 -17.55 -11.25
CA SER A 4 -12.91 -17.53 -10.28
C SER A 4 -11.97 -16.34 -10.50
N ASN A 5 -11.73 -15.95 -11.75
CA ASN A 5 -10.91 -14.79 -12.08
C ASN A 5 -11.57 -13.49 -11.63
N LEU A 6 -12.90 -13.39 -11.73
CA LEU A 6 -13.64 -12.21 -11.23
C LEU A 6 -13.54 -12.09 -9.71
N VAL A 7 -13.66 -13.21 -9.00
CA VAL A 7 -13.52 -13.23 -7.53
C VAL A 7 -12.11 -12.83 -7.12
N ASP A 8 -11.09 -13.35 -7.78
CA ASP A 8 -9.70 -13.01 -7.49
C ASP A 8 -9.41 -11.53 -7.80
N ARG A 9 -9.95 -10.99 -8.88
CA ARG A 9 -9.82 -9.55 -9.20
C ARG A 9 -10.45 -8.68 -8.12
N ALA A 10 -11.64 -9.02 -7.67
CA ALA A 10 -12.32 -8.31 -6.59
C ALA A 10 -11.51 -8.36 -5.30
N ALA A 11 -10.95 -9.52 -4.97
CA ALA A 11 -10.11 -9.69 -3.77
C ALA A 11 -8.84 -8.83 -3.83
N ILE A 12 -8.22 -8.71 -5.00
CA ILE A 12 -7.03 -7.88 -5.18
C ILE A 12 -7.39 -6.39 -5.07
N HIS A 13 -8.50 -5.95 -5.65
CA HIS A 13 -9.00 -4.57 -5.47
C HIS A 13 -9.25 -4.27 -3.99
N ASP A 14 -9.90 -5.18 -3.27
CA ASP A 14 -10.16 -5.04 -1.84
C ASP A 14 -8.85 -4.97 -1.04
N LEU A 15 -7.83 -5.71 -1.45
CA LEU A 15 -6.53 -5.70 -0.78
C LEU A 15 -5.89 -4.30 -0.83
N PHE A 16 -5.93 -3.62 -1.98
CA PHE A 16 -5.45 -2.23 -2.08
C PHE A 16 -6.23 -1.30 -1.15
N THR A 17 -7.55 -1.45 -1.11
CA THR A 17 -8.41 -0.66 -0.22
C THR A 17 -8.05 -0.90 1.25
N ARG A 18 -7.94 -2.17 1.67
CA ARG A 18 -7.59 -2.51 3.06
C ARG A 18 -6.23 -1.97 3.45
N TYR A 19 -5.24 -2.11 2.58
CA TYR A 19 -3.89 -1.62 2.82
C TYR A 19 -3.88 -0.10 3.04
N CYS A 20 -4.47 0.66 2.13
CA CYS A 20 -4.51 2.11 2.21
C CYS A 20 -5.31 2.60 3.43
N CYS A 21 -6.47 2.02 3.68
CA CYS A 21 -7.29 2.38 4.85
C CYS A 21 -6.57 2.06 6.16
N ALA A 22 -5.89 0.93 6.23
CA ALA A 22 -5.15 0.54 7.44
C ALA A 22 -3.97 1.49 7.71
N LEU A 23 -3.22 1.89 6.68
CA LEU A 23 -2.19 2.91 6.82
C LEU A 23 -2.76 4.22 7.33
N ASP A 24 -3.83 4.70 6.70
CA ASP A 24 -4.46 5.98 7.03
C ASP A 24 -5.03 6.00 8.45
N ASN A 25 -5.52 4.87 8.94
CA ASN A 25 -6.13 4.73 10.25
C ASN A 25 -5.15 4.32 11.36
N GLY A 26 -3.89 4.06 11.02
CA GLY A 26 -2.89 3.64 12.00
C GLY A 26 -3.06 2.21 12.51
N GLU A 27 -3.69 1.36 11.71
CA GLU A 27 -3.95 -0.04 12.04
C GLU A 27 -2.76 -0.92 11.63
N VAL A 28 -1.70 -0.92 12.43
CA VAL A 28 -0.40 -1.49 12.08
C VAL A 28 -0.49 -2.97 11.68
N GLU A 29 -1.14 -3.82 12.49
CA GLU A 29 -1.20 -5.25 12.18
C GLU A 29 -2.06 -5.54 10.94
N ALA A 30 -3.06 -4.73 10.66
CA ALA A 30 -3.85 -4.85 9.43
C ALA A 30 -3.00 -4.52 8.19
N VAL A 31 -2.07 -3.56 8.29
CA VAL A 31 -1.09 -3.30 7.22
C VAL A 31 -0.20 -4.51 7.00
N VAL A 32 0.39 -5.04 8.07
CA VAL A 32 1.30 -6.21 8.00
C VAL A 32 0.59 -7.41 7.37
N ASP A 33 -0.68 -7.61 7.71
CA ASP A 33 -1.49 -8.73 7.19
C ASP A 33 -1.72 -8.67 5.67
N CYS A 34 -1.55 -7.51 5.05
CA CYS A 34 -1.63 -7.37 3.60
C CYS A 34 -0.43 -7.95 2.85
N PHE A 35 0.65 -8.28 3.55
CA PHE A 35 1.92 -8.70 2.96
C PHE A 35 2.27 -10.15 3.29
N THR A 36 2.99 -10.80 2.37
CA THR A 36 3.64 -12.09 2.67
C THR A 36 4.73 -11.88 3.73
N VAL A 37 5.13 -12.96 4.41
CA VAL A 37 6.11 -12.87 5.51
C VAL A 37 7.48 -12.34 5.07
N ASP A 38 7.84 -12.54 3.81
CA ASP A 38 9.11 -12.12 3.22
C ASP A 38 8.96 -10.97 2.21
N ALA A 39 7.84 -10.26 2.25
CA ALA A 39 7.52 -9.22 1.28
C ALA A 39 8.56 -8.10 1.23
N ILE A 40 8.70 -7.51 0.06
CA ILE A 40 9.58 -6.37 -0.20
C ILE A 40 8.73 -5.14 -0.48
N LEU A 41 9.06 -4.04 0.18
CA LEU A 41 8.42 -2.74 -0.02
C LEU A 41 9.50 -1.71 -0.37
N LYS A 42 9.36 -1.11 -1.55
CA LYS A 42 10.29 -0.09 -2.05
C LYS A 42 9.57 1.19 -2.41
N SER A 43 10.21 2.30 -2.08
CA SER A 43 9.84 3.64 -2.53
C SER A 43 11.11 4.45 -2.73
N PRO A 44 11.05 5.71 -3.20
CA PRO A 44 12.25 6.54 -3.29
C PRO A 44 13.01 6.70 -1.96
N VAL A 45 12.34 6.49 -0.83
CA VAL A 45 12.89 6.73 0.51
C VAL A 45 12.91 5.47 1.39
N ILE A 46 12.40 4.36 0.90
CA ILE A 46 12.22 3.12 1.67
C ILE A 46 12.69 1.92 0.83
N ASP A 47 13.47 1.05 1.46
CA ASP A 47 13.81 -0.27 0.91
C ASP A 47 13.85 -1.23 2.08
N ILE A 48 12.72 -1.90 2.31
CA ILE A 48 12.52 -2.75 3.49
C ILE A 48 11.97 -4.11 3.06
N SER A 49 12.16 -5.11 3.92
CA SER A 49 11.67 -6.46 3.70
C SER A 49 11.28 -7.15 5.00
N GLY A 50 10.26 -7.99 4.92
CA GLY A 50 9.75 -8.79 6.03
C GLY A 50 8.79 -8.05 6.94
N HIS A 51 8.03 -8.82 7.71
CA HIS A 51 6.96 -8.29 8.55
C HIS A 51 7.45 -7.32 9.63
N ASP A 52 8.63 -7.54 10.21
CA ASP A 52 9.13 -6.65 11.28
C ASP A 52 9.43 -5.25 10.75
N GLU A 53 10.08 -5.15 9.60
CA GLU A 53 10.38 -3.86 8.98
C GLU A 53 9.10 -3.17 8.44
N ILE A 54 8.17 -3.95 7.90
CA ILE A 54 6.86 -3.43 7.44
C ILE A 54 6.05 -2.93 8.65
N ARG A 55 6.10 -3.64 9.78
CA ARG A 55 5.46 -3.20 11.02
C ARG A 55 6.03 -1.88 11.52
N ALA A 56 7.35 -1.72 11.48
CA ALA A 56 8.00 -0.46 11.84
C ALA A 56 7.59 0.68 10.90
N PHE A 57 7.51 0.42 9.61
CA PHE A 57 7.02 1.36 8.60
C PHE A 57 5.58 1.81 8.89
N ALA A 58 4.67 0.86 9.09
CA ALA A 58 3.28 1.17 9.43
C ALA A 58 3.17 1.92 10.77
N GLY A 59 4.04 1.61 11.72
CA GLY A 59 4.11 2.27 13.01
C GLY A 59 4.45 3.76 12.90
N ARG A 60 5.25 4.16 11.91
CA ARG A 60 5.54 5.59 11.67
C ARG A 60 4.30 6.35 11.23
N PHE A 61 3.47 5.75 10.38
CA PHE A 61 2.16 6.34 10.01
C PHE A 61 1.24 6.46 11.22
N ALA A 62 1.15 5.41 12.02
CA ALA A 62 0.34 5.41 13.24
C ALA A 62 0.78 6.50 14.22
N ALA A 63 2.08 6.69 14.40
CA ALA A 63 2.63 7.74 15.27
C ALA A 63 2.29 9.14 14.76
N GLN A 64 2.35 9.38 13.46
CA GLN A 64 1.97 10.67 12.88
C GLN A 64 0.48 10.93 13.01
N ARG A 65 -0.35 9.91 12.82
CA ARG A 65 -1.78 10.04 13.03
C ARG A 65 -2.09 10.40 14.49
N ALA A 66 -1.43 9.75 15.43
CA ALA A 66 -1.56 10.08 16.86
C ALA A 66 -1.12 11.53 17.16
N ALA A 67 -0.17 12.06 16.41
CA ALA A 67 0.32 13.44 16.52
C ALA A 67 -0.53 14.45 15.73
N GLY A 68 -1.64 14.04 15.12
CA GLY A 68 -2.59 14.93 14.46
C GLY A 68 -2.48 15.02 12.95
N THR A 69 -1.64 14.19 12.31
CA THR A 69 -1.53 14.14 10.85
C THR A 69 -2.51 13.12 10.29
N GLN A 70 -3.38 13.54 9.37
CA GLN A 70 -4.27 12.63 8.66
C GLN A 70 -3.76 12.40 7.25
N PHE A 71 -3.47 11.15 6.93
CA PHE A 71 -3.17 10.71 5.56
C PHE A 71 -4.43 10.19 4.89
N ARG A 72 -4.52 10.41 3.58
CA ARG A 72 -5.51 9.78 2.71
C ARG A 72 -4.79 9.24 1.48
N HIS A 73 -4.64 7.93 1.41
CA HIS A 73 -4.12 7.29 0.20
C HIS A 73 -5.29 7.03 -0.74
N VAL A 74 -5.28 7.70 -1.88
CA VAL A 74 -6.30 7.53 -2.92
C VAL A 74 -5.70 6.70 -4.04
N VAL A 75 -6.28 5.52 -4.28
CA VAL A 75 -5.83 4.57 -5.29
C VAL A 75 -6.88 4.46 -6.37
N SER A 76 -6.44 4.54 -7.61
CA SER A 76 -7.31 4.45 -8.79
C SER A 76 -6.60 3.75 -9.93
N ASN A 77 -7.34 3.51 -11.03
CA ASN A 77 -6.77 2.94 -12.25
C ASN A 77 -6.05 1.62 -11.98
N ILE A 78 -6.67 0.77 -11.17
CA ILE A 78 -6.09 -0.53 -10.81
C ILE A 78 -6.19 -1.47 -12.00
N ALA A 79 -5.05 -1.94 -12.49
CA ALA A 79 -4.93 -2.92 -13.56
C ALA A 79 -4.29 -4.19 -12.99
N VAL A 80 -4.94 -5.33 -13.22
CA VAL A 80 -4.53 -6.62 -12.65
C VAL A 80 -4.39 -7.66 -13.75
N THR A 81 -3.26 -8.37 -13.74
CA THR A 81 -3.04 -9.56 -14.57
C THR A 81 -2.81 -10.74 -13.65
N ILE A 82 -3.67 -11.76 -13.75
CA ILE A 82 -3.63 -12.95 -12.90
C ILE A 82 -3.16 -14.14 -13.72
N THR A 83 -2.20 -14.90 -13.17
CA THR A 83 -1.70 -16.15 -13.75
C THR A 83 -1.64 -17.19 -12.63
N GLY A 84 -2.67 -18.03 -12.53
CA GLY A 84 -2.77 -19.03 -11.46
C GLY A 84 -2.82 -18.36 -10.07
N ASN A 85 -1.87 -18.69 -9.21
CA ASN A 85 -1.77 -18.16 -7.86
C ASN A 85 -0.86 -16.94 -7.76
N ARG A 86 -0.55 -16.29 -8.88
CA ARG A 86 0.26 -15.08 -8.93
C ARG A 86 -0.46 -14.00 -9.69
N ALA A 87 -0.18 -12.75 -9.33
CA ALA A 87 -0.71 -11.60 -10.04
C ALA A 87 0.32 -10.47 -10.05
N VAL A 88 0.18 -9.63 -11.06
CA VAL A 88 0.85 -8.34 -11.13
C VAL A 88 -0.24 -7.28 -11.19
N ALA A 89 -0.11 -6.26 -10.39
CA ALA A 89 -1.06 -5.16 -10.37
C ALA A 89 -0.33 -3.82 -10.42
N SER A 90 -0.94 -2.86 -11.08
CA SER A 90 -0.50 -1.47 -11.03
C SER A 90 -1.69 -0.58 -10.69
N ALA A 91 -1.42 0.56 -10.08
CA ALA A 91 -2.44 1.53 -9.70
C ALA A 91 -1.86 2.92 -9.64
N TYR A 92 -2.68 3.94 -9.83
CA TYR A 92 -2.29 5.32 -9.55
C TYR A 92 -2.49 5.64 -8.08
N LEU A 93 -1.65 6.51 -7.55
CA LEU A 93 -1.62 6.87 -6.14
C LEU A 93 -1.59 8.38 -5.98
N LEU A 94 -2.50 8.89 -5.14
CA LEU A 94 -2.42 10.24 -4.59
C LEU A 94 -2.35 10.12 -3.07
N VAL A 95 -1.38 10.76 -2.44
CA VAL A 95 -1.30 10.85 -0.97
C VAL A 95 -1.64 12.27 -0.56
N LEU A 96 -2.76 12.42 0.12
CA LEU A 96 -3.23 13.69 0.67
C LEU A 96 -2.87 13.73 2.15
N ILE A 97 -2.37 14.87 2.62
CA ILE A 97 -1.89 15.03 4.00
C ILE A 97 -2.55 16.26 4.59
N SER A 98 -3.21 16.10 5.73
CA SER A 98 -3.87 17.20 6.46
C SER A 98 -3.33 17.29 7.88
N LYS A 99 -3.01 18.51 8.31
CA LYS A 99 -2.59 18.79 9.69
C LYS A 99 -2.87 20.26 10.03
N ASP A 100 -3.45 20.49 11.21
CA ASP A 100 -3.68 21.84 11.75
C ASP A 100 -4.44 22.75 10.76
N GLY A 101 -5.44 22.22 10.07
CA GLY A 101 -6.25 22.96 9.10
C GLY A 101 -5.58 23.21 7.75
N ASN A 102 -4.36 22.76 7.55
CA ASN A 102 -3.66 22.83 6.27
C ASN A 102 -3.66 21.47 5.60
N HIS A 103 -3.62 21.46 4.27
CA HIS A 103 -3.51 20.23 3.51
C HIS A 103 -2.59 20.39 2.30
N ARG A 104 -1.99 19.28 1.89
CA ARG A 104 -1.14 19.19 0.71
C ARG A 104 -1.21 17.79 0.11
N SER A 105 -0.70 17.63 -1.08
CA SER A 105 -0.51 16.32 -1.68
C SER A 105 0.96 16.08 -1.98
N LEU A 106 1.38 14.81 -1.95
CA LEU A 106 2.63 14.42 -2.58
C LEU A 106 2.47 14.47 -4.10
N PRO A 107 3.56 14.50 -4.88
CA PRO A 107 3.47 14.35 -6.32
C PRO A 107 2.69 13.07 -6.67
N PRO A 108 1.90 13.09 -7.76
CA PRO A 108 1.20 11.88 -8.19
C PRO A 108 2.17 10.71 -8.31
N GLY A 109 1.70 9.54 -7.97
CA GLY A 109 2.51 8.35 -7.96
C GLY A 109 1.78 7.12 -8.47
N ARG A 110 2.46 6.00 -8.38
CA ARG A 110 1.90 4.72 -8.75
C ARG A 110 2.46 3.60 -7.90
N TYR A 111 1.65 2.57 -7.75
CA TYR A 111 2.07 1.26 -7.26
C TYR A 111 2.34 0.33 -8.44
N VAL A 112 3.38 -0.47 -8.32
CA VAL A 112 3.56 -1.68 -9.12
C VAL A 112 3.80 -2.81 -8.13
N CYS A 113 2.91 -3.80 -8.13
CA CYS A 113 2.88 -4.84 -7.11
C CYS A 113 2.89 -6.22 -7.72
N GLU A 114 3.58 -7.13 -7.04
CA GLU A 114 3.47 -8.57 -7.26
C GLU A 114 2.67 -9.15 -6.08
N LEU A 115 1.75 -10.07 -6.39
CA LEU A 115 0.86 -10.67 -5.41
C LEU A 115 0.90 -12.18 -5.51
N ILE A 116 0.67 -12.84 -4.39
CA ILE A 116 0.59 -14.29 -4.29
C ILE A 116 -0.73 -14.66 -3.61
N LYS A 117 -1.43 -15.65 -4.18
CA LYS A 117 -2.56 -16.29 -3.52
C LYS A 117 -2.02 -17.43 -2.68
N GLU A 118 -2.15 -17.32 -1.37
CA GLU A 118 -1.68 -18.33 -0.43
C GLU A 118 -2.63 -19.52 -0.38
N ASP A 119 -2.19 -20.62 0.24
CA ASP A 119 -2.99 -21.85 0.35
C ASP A 119 -4.34 -21.63 1.05
N SER A 120 -4.42 -20.64 1.92
CA SER A 120 -5.67 -20.19 2.55
C SER A 120 -6.70 -19.61 1.58
N GLY A 121 -6.28 -19.29 0.35
CA GLY A 121 -7.07 -18.58 -0.65
C GLY A 121 -6.94 -17.06 -0.56
N GLN A 122 -6.22 -16.52 0.41
CA GLN A 122 -5.98 -15.08 0.54
C GLN A 122 -4.87 -14.60 -0.40
N TRP A 123 -5.13 -13.46 -1.05
CA TRP A 123 -4.12 -12.74 -1.79
C TRP A 123 -3.33 -11.84 -0.84
N ARG A 124 -2.00 -11.81 -1.02
CA ARG A 124 -1.10 -10.92 -0.27
C ARG A 124 -0.07 -10.30 -1.19
N LEU A 125 0.38 -9.11 -0.83
CA LEU A 125 1.46 -8.43 -1.54
C LEU A 125 2.79 -9.13 -1.21
N SER A 126 3.48 -9.61 -2.24
CA SER A 126 4.84 -10.15 -2.09
C SER A 126 5.90 -9.10 -2.43
N ARG A 127 5.53 -8.12 -3.25
CA ARG A 127 6.40 -6.98 -3.57
C ARG A 127 5.52 -5.77 -3.89
N SER A 128 5.86 -4.65 -3.32
CA SER A 128 5.23 -3.37 -3.64
C SER A 128 6.31 -2.34 -3.92
N THR A 129 6.25 -1.74 -5.11
CA THR A 129 7.13 -0.65 -5.50
C THR A 129 6.29 0.60 -5.69
N VAL A 130 6.64 1.65 -4.97
CA VAL A 130 6.00 2.96 -5.06
C VAL A 130 6.94 3.92 -5.77
N SER A 131 6.42 4.65 -6.74
CA SER A 131 7.16 5.73 -7.40
C SER A 131 6.31 6.99 -7.45
N HIS A 132 6.95 8.14 -7.56
CA HIS A 132 6.29 9.44 -7.74
C HIS A 132 6.85 10.11 -9.00
N ASP A 133 6.06 10.99 -9.59
CA ASP A 133 6.40 11.62 -10.86
C ASP A 133 7.63 12.53 -10.76
N HIS A 134 7.90 13.06 -9.56
CA HIS A 134 9.10 13.84 -9.29
C HIS A 134 9.44 13.78 -7.79
N ASP A 135 10.63 14.24 -7.44
CA ASP A 135 11.09 14.30 -6.05
C ASP A 135 10.26 15.28 -5.22
N TYR A 136 10.24 15.06 -3.93
CA TYR A 136 9.50 15.89 -2.97
C TYR A 136 10.28 15.96 -1.65
N PRO A 137 10.13 17.07 -0.89
CA PRO A 137 10.76 17.15 0.42
C PRO A 137 10.09 16.19 1.41
N LEU A 138 10.91 15.56 2.25
CA LEU A 138 10.45 14.56 3.23
C LEU A 138 9.99 15.19 4.54
N ASP A 139 10.07 16.49 4.69
CA ASP A 139 9.75 17.21 5.93
C ASP A 139 8.31 16.95 6.36
N GLY A 140 8.15 16.36 7.54
CA GLY A 140 6.85 16.11 8.14
C GLY A 140 6.02 15.00 7.48
N ILE A 141 6.62 14.20 6.61
CA ILE A 141 5.91 13.09 5.97
C ILE A 141 6.12 11.78 6.74
N GLY A 142 7.22 11.61 7.46
CA GLY A 142 7.45 10.47 8.34
C GLY A 142 7.62 9.12 7.66
N CYS A 143 7.79 9.10 6.40
CA CYS A 143 8.03 7.86 5.65
C CYS A 143 9.51 7.61 5.47
#